data_33743aaaa58316da65b9737726d5efba
#
_entry.id   33743aaaa58316da65b9737726d5efba
#
_cell.length_a   1.000
_cell.length_b   1.000
_cell.length_c   1.000
_cell.angle_alpha   90.00
_cell.angle_beta   90.00
_cell.angle_gamma   90.00
#
_symmetry.space_group_name_H-M   'P 1'
#
loop_
_entity.id
_entity.type
_entity.pdbx_description
1 polymer ?
#
loop_
_entity_poly.entity_id
_entity_poly.type
_entity_poly.pdbx_seq_one_letter_code
_entity_poly.pdbx_strand_id
1 'polypeptide(L)'
;MIEDWARERPELETSPLEVLARLHRSFLRYSTRLTASIERHGLSVAGFEVLTALRWSGEPYRLTAGQLADSGLVSSAGVTLRIDRLEKDGLITRERDADDRKAVYSRLADKGLATVDTVFAEHLDNERRMLGKVSPSERRQLARLLRKLEDSILASDEESTDSTS
;
A
#
# COMPACT_ATOMS: atom_id res chain seq x y z
N MET A 1 -23.83 -0.07 17.25
CA MET A 1 -22.80 -1.12 17.52
C MET A 1 -21.99 -0.84 18.79
N ILE A 2 -21.28 0.30 18.95
CA ILE A 2 -20.53 0.59 20.19
C ILE A 2 -21.47 0.80 21.37
N GLU A 3 -22.49 1.64 21.21
CA GLU A 3 -23.53 1.87 22.19
C GLU A 3 -24.32 0.59 22.54
N ASP A 4 -24.48 -0.31 21.57
CA ASP A 4 -25.16 -1.59 21.81
C ASP A 4 -24.30 -2.51 22.69
N TRP A 5 -22.99 -2.55 22.44
CA TRP A 5 -22.06 -3.28 23.28
C TRP A 5 -21.95 -2.73 24.69
N ALA A 6 -21.88 -1.40 24.83
CA ALA A 6 -21.86 -0.75 26.14
C ALA A 6 -23.15 -1.01 26.96
N ARG A 7 -24.28 -1.21 26.27
CA ARG A 7 -25.53 -1.57 26.92
C ARG A 7 -25.61 -3.04 27.32
N GLU A 8 -25.15 -3.96 26.45
CA GLU A 8 -25.25 -5.41 26.68
C GLU A 8 -24.14 -5.93 27.61
N ARG A 9 -22.98 -5.27 27.60
CA ARG A 9 -21.80 -5.67 28.37
C ARG A 9 -21.13 -4.42 28.99
N PRO A 10 -21.77 -3.79 29.98
CA PRO A 10 -21.29 -2.52 30.56
C PRO A 10 -19.95 -2.63 31.31
N GLU A 11 -19.53 -3.86 31.63
CA GLU A 11 -18.24 -4.12 32.27
C GLU A 11 -17.05 -4.11 31.27
N LEU A 12 -17.31 -4.06 29.95
CA LEU A 12 -16.26 -4.07 28.94
C LEU A 12 -15.90 -2.63 28.54
N GLU A 13 -14.62 -2.35 28.52
CA GLU A 13 -14.08 -1.11 27.97
C GLU A 13 -14.14 -1.14 26.44
N THR A 14 -15.09 -0.39 25.87
CA THR A 14 -15.37 -0.42 24.42
C THR A 14 -14.82 0.79 23.65
N SER A 15 -14.16 1.74 24.33
CA SER A 15 -13.63 2.95 23.68
C SER A 15 -12.62 2.69 22.55
N PRO A 16 -11.79 1.64 22.57
CA PRO A 16 -10.91 1.33 21.44
C PRO A 16 -11.66 1.10 20.12
N LEU A 17 -12.90 0.59 20.19
CA LEU A 17 -13.75 0.36 19.02
C LEU A 17 -14.12 1.68 18.29
N GLU A 18 -14.16 2.80 19.00
CA GLU A 18 -14.43 4.11 18.37
C GLU A 18 -13.38 4.44 17.31
N VAL A 19 -12.15 4.10 17.56
CA VAL A 19 -11.03 4.33 16.64
C VAL A 19 -10.88 3.18 15.63
N LEU A 20 -10.64 1.97 16.15
CA LEU A 20 -10.26 0.83 15.30
C LEU A 20 -11.39 0.37 14.37
N ALA A 21 -12.64 0.37 14.83
CA ALA A 21 -13.76 0.01 13.95
C ALA A 21 -14.04 1.10 12.88
N ARG A 22 -13.76 2.37 13.16
CA ARG A 22 -13.85 3.44 12.14
C ARG A 22 -12.72 3.32 11.12
N LEU A 23 -11.50 3.06 11.58
CA LEU A 23 -10.34 2.82 10.72
C LEU A 23 -10.62 1.65 9.78
N HIS A 24 -11.05 0.51 10.33
CA HIS A 24 -11.37 -0.68 9.53
C HIS A 24 -12.45 -0.40 8.46
N ARG A 25 -13.56 0.25 8.83
CA ARG A 25 -14.61 0.60 7.86
C ARG A 25 -14.13 1.61 6.81
N SER A 26 -13.28 2.55 7.20
CA SER A 26 -12.70 3.52 6.26
C SER A 26 -11.76 2.82 5.30
N PHE A 27 -10.94 1.89 5.78
CA PHE A 27 -10.06 1.08 4.96
C PHE A 27 -10.83 0.23 3.94
N LEU A 28 -11.89 -0.45 4.34
CA LEU A 28 -12.72 -1.25 3.42
C LEU A 28 -13.31 -0.38 2.28
N ARG A 29 -13.80 0.82 2.60
CA ARG A 29 -14.35 1.75 1.59
C ARG A 29 -13.27 2.32 0.69
N TYR A 30 -12.12 2.67 1.26
CA TYR A 30 -10.96 3.12 0.51
C TYR A 30 -10.47 2.05 -0.44
N SER A 31 -10.23 0.84 0.06
CA SER A 31 -9.74 -0.31 -0.71
C SER A 31 -10.66 -0.64 -1.89
N THR A 32 -11.98 -0.66 -1.69
CA THR A 32 -12.94 -0.89 -2.77
C THR A 32 -12.81 0.17 -3.88
N ARG A 33 -12.69 1.46 -3.52
CA ARG A 33 -12.55 2.54 -4.50
C ARG A 33 -11.20 2.53 -5.20
N LEU A 34 -10.14 2.21 -4.47
CA LEU A 34 -8.79 2.06 -4.99
C LEU A 34 -8.76 0.96 -6.06
N THR A 35 -9.23 -0.23 -5.70
CA THR A 35 -9.30 -1.38 -6.61
C THR A 35 -10.06 -1.03 -7.88
N ALA A 36 -11.27 -0.51 -7.76
CA ALA A 36 -12.09 -0.14 -8.92
C ALA A 36 -11.43 0.95 -9.80
N SER A 37 -10.65 1.86 -9.22
CA SER A 37 -9.93 2.88 -9.98
C SER A 37 -8.76 2.31 -10.78
N ILE A 38 -8.00 1.40 -10.19
CA ILE A 38 -6.82 0.80 -10.81
C ILE A 38 -7.22 -0.25 -11.87
N GLU A 39 -8.23 -1.06 -11.59
CA GLU A 39 -8.70 -2.12 -12.50
C GLU A 39 -9.26 -1.56 -13.82
N ARG A 40 -9.76 -0.33 -13.86
CA ARG A 40 -10.16 0.35 -15.11
C ARG A 40 -9.01 0.50 -16.11
N HIS A 41 -7.78 0.48 -15.63
CA HIS A 41 -6.56 0.52 -16.46
C HIS A 41 -5.99 -0.87 -16.77
N GLY A 42 -6.72 -1.95 -16.45
CA GLY A 42 -6.26 -3.32 -16.65
C GLY A 42 -5.17 -3.77 -15.66
N LEU A 43 -4.94 -3.00 -14.58
CA LEU A 43 -3.96 -3.32 -13.55
C LEU A 43 -4.64 -3.90 -12.31
N SER A 44 -3.98 -4.83 -11.63
CA SER A 44 -4.31 -5.12 -10.23
C SER A 44 -3.65 -4.08 -9.31
N VAL A 45 -4.19 -3.89 -8.10
CA VAL A 45 -3.57 -3.03 -7.08
C VAL A 45 -2.12 -3.42 -6.85
N ALA A 46 -1.87 -4.72 -6.68
CA ALA A 46 -0.53 -5.25 -6.47
C ALA A 46 0.44 -5.04 -7.67
N GLY A 47 -0.08 -5.05 -8.90
CA GLY A 47 0.70 -4.69 -10.09
C GLY A 47 1.02 -3.19 -10.13
N PHE A 48 0.05 -2.36 -9.78
CA PHE A 48 0.23 -0.92 -9.68
C PHE A 48 1.26 -0.54 -8.60
N GLU A 49 1.26 -1.22 -7.45
CA GLU A 49 2.26 -1.04 -6.39
C GLU A 49 3.68 -1.32 -6.90
N VAL A 50 3.89 -2.41 -7.65
CA VAL A 50 5.19 -2.73 -8.26
C VAL A 50 5.63 -1.63 -9.24
N LEU A 51 4.75 -1.20 -10.15
CA LEU A 51 5.07 -0.12 -11.10
C LEU A 51 5.40 1.19 -10.37
N THR A 52 4.66 1.50 -9.32
CA THR A 52 4.88 2.70 -8.49
C THR A 52 6.22 2.64 -7.76
N ALA A 53 6.61 1.49 -7.19
CA ALA A 53 7.89 1.30 -6.55
C ALA A 53 9.05 1.48 -7.55
N LEU A 54 8.94 0.90 -8.75
CA LEU A 54 9.91 1.07 -9.82
C LEU A 54 10.01 2.54 -10.26
N ARG A 55 8.87 3.24 -10.41
CA ARG A 55 8.85 4.64 -10.79
C ARG A 55 9.50 5.55 -9.75
N TRP A 56 9.25 5.23 -8.48
CA TRP A 56 9.76 6.00 -7.33
C TRP A 56 11.26 5.80 -7.11
N SER A 57 11.83 4.68 -7.54
CA SER A 57 13.28 4.44 -7.41
C SER A 57 14.15 5.44 -8.20
N GLY A 58 13.54 6.21 -9.09
CA GLY A 58 14.28 7.14 -9.97
C GLY A 58 14.94 6.40 -11.15
N GLU A 59 15.50 7.16 -12.08
CA GLU A 59 16.21 6.55 -13.23
C GLU A 59 17.38 5.67 -12.75
N PRO A 60 17.55 4.50 -13.33
CA PRO A 60 16.89 3.94 -14.52
C PRO A 60 15.60 3.14 -14.25
N TYR A 61 14.86 3.41 -13.19
CA TYR A 61 13.55 2.82 -12.82
C TYR A 61 13.60 1.30 -12.68
N ARG A 62 14.62 0.78 -11.99
CA ARG A 62 14.85 -0.65 -11.82
C ARG A 62 15.11 -1.03 -10.37
N LEU A 63 14.54 -2.16 -9.95
CA LEU A 63 14.73 -2.74 -8.63
C LEU A 63 14.84 -4.27 -8.75
N THR A 64 15.56 -4.90 -7.83
CA THR A 64 15.52 -6.35 -7.65
C THR A 64 14.23 -6.75 -6.94
N ALA A 65 13.88 -8.04 -6.97
CA ALA A 65 12.72 -8.57 -6.25
C ALA A 65 12.84 -8.33 -4.72
N GLY A 66 14.06 -8.42 -4.15
CA GLY A 66 14.32 -8.09 -2.75
C GLY A 66 14.05 -6.62 -2.45
N GLN A 67 14.61 -5.70 -3.24
CA GLN A 67 14.38 -4.26 -3.07
C GLN A 67 12.90 -3.88 -3.24
N LEU A 68 12.16 -4.55 -4.13
CA LEU A 68 10.71 -4.37 -4.24
C LEU A 68 9.98 -4.80 -2.97
N ALA A 69 10.36 -5.93 -2.38
CA ALA A 69 9.79 -6.37 -1.11
C ALA A 69 10.12 -5.41 0.05
N ASP A 70 11.35 -4.88 0.07
CA ASP A 70 11.82 -3.94 1.11
C ASP A 70 11.22 -2.53 0.95
N SER A 71 10.62 -2.20 -0.18
CA SER A 71 10.01 -0.87 -0.43
C SER A 71 8.83 -0.53 0.47
N GLY A 72 8.29 -1.51 1.20
CA GLY A 72 7.10 -1.37 2.04
C GLY A 72 5.78 -1.21 1.26
N LEU A 73 5.84 -1.06 -0.07
CA LEU A 73 4.67 -0.98 -0.94
C LEU A 73 4.22 -2.35 -1.43
N VAL A 74 5.14 -3.31 -1.50
CA VAL A 74 4.89 -4.63 -2.09
C VAL A 74 5.15 -5.71 -1.05
N SER A 75 4.14 -6.53 -0.73
CA SER A 75 4.37 -7.68 0.14
C SER A 75 5.32 -8.69 -0.52
N SER A 76 6.23 -9.28 0.23
CA SER A 76 7.19 -10.29 -0.25
C SER A 76 6.50 -11.51 -0.88
N ALA A 77 5.33 -11.87 -0.33
CA ALA A 77 4.54 -12.97 -0.88
C ALA A 77 4.01 -12.61 -2.28
N GLY A 78 4.43 -13.38 -3.28
CA GLY A 78 3.92 -13.24 -4.65
C GLY A 78 4.58 -12.16 -5.51
N VAL A 79 5.64 -11.47 -5.05
CA VAL A 79 6.40 -10.49 -5.87
C VAL A 79 6.78 -11.06 -7.22
N THR A 80 7.33 -12.27 -7.25
CA THR A 80 7.76 -12.93 -8.50
C THR A 80 6.58 -13.09 -9.48
N LEU A 81 5.45 -13.57 -9.01
CA LEU A 81 4.26 -13.75 -9.85
C LEU A 81 3.74 -12.42 -10.43
N ARG A 82 3.82 -11.34 -9.65
CA ARG A 82 3.43 -9.99 -10.10
C ARG A 82 4.38 -9.49 -11.18
N ILE A 83 5.69 -9.67 -10.98
CA ILE A 83 6.73 -9.34 -11.95
C ILE A 83 6.49 -10.12 -13.25
N ASP A 84 6.26 -11.44 -13.19
CA ASP A 84 5.99 -12.28 -14.35
C ASP A 84 4.81 -11.78 -15.19
N ARG A 85 3.72 -11.39 -14.50
CA ARG A 85 2.53 -10.85 -15.16
C ARG A 85 2.80 -9.50 -15.82
N LEU A 86 3.46 -8.59 -15.12
CA LEU A 86 3.79 -7.25 -15.65
C LEU A 86 4.75 -7.33 -16.85
N GLU A 87 5.70 -8.28 -16.84
CA GLU A 87 6.59 -8.54 -17.96
C GLU A 87 5.81 -9.10 -19.16
N LYS A 88 4.92 -10.06 -18.94
CA LYS A 88 4.03 -10.60 -19.98
C LYS A 88 3.15 -9.50 -20.62
N ASP A 89 2.70 -8.55 -19.82
CA ASP A 89 1.88 -7.42 -20.28
C ASP A 89 2.74 -6.31 -20.95
N GLY A 90 4.08 -6.48 -20.98
CA GLY A 90 5.04 -5.56 -21.60
C GLY A 90 5.21 -4.24 -20.82
N LEU A 91 4.88 -4.24 -19.52
CA LEU A 91 5.00 -3.06 -18.66
C LEU A 91 6.36 -2.96 -17.99
N ILE A 92 7.06 -4.07 -17.85
CA ILE A 92 8.42 -4.15 -17.34
C ILE A 92 9.26 -5.07 -18.22
N THR A 93 10.59 -4.96 -18.07
CA THR A 93 11.58 -5.89 -18.61
C THR A 93 12.44 -6.44 -17.49
N ARG A 94 13.04 -7.61 -17.69
CA ARG A 94 14.06 -8.15 -16.80
C ARG A 94 15.44 -7.94 -17.39
N GLU A 95 16.34 -7.41 -16.57
CA GLU A 95 17.75 -7.17 -16.93
C GLU A 95 18.65 -7.89 -15.93
N ARG A 96 19.66 -8.58 -16.43
CA ARG A 96 20.75 -9.09 -15.57
C ARG A 96 21.76 -7.97 -15.35
N ASP A 97 22.27 -7.87 -14.14
CA ASP A 97 23.35 -6.96 -13.85
C ASP A 97 24.62 -7.35 -14.63
N ALA A 98 25.36 -6.35 -15.10
CA ALA A 98 26.57 -6.56 -15.86
C ALA A 98 27.74 -7.10 -15.00
N ASP A 99 27.78 -6.67 -13.74
CA ASP A 99 28.86 -6.97 -12.80
C ASP A 99 28.49 -8.13 -11.86
N ASP A 100 27.21 -8.25 -11.48
CA ASP A 100 26.68 -9.36 -10.68
C ASP A 100 25.65 -10.19 -11.46
N ARG A 101 26.12 -11.26 -12.10
CA ARG A 101 25.26 -12.18 -12.88
C ARG A 101 24.13 -12.83 -12.09
N LYS A 102 24.15 -12.78 -10.75
CA LYS A 102 23.09 -13.32 -9.89
C LYS A 102 21.98 -12.30 -9.68
N ALA A 103 22.26 -11.02 -9.82
CA ALA A 103 21.27 -9.97 -9.66
C ALA A 103 20.41 -9.83 -10.93
N VAL A 104 19.09 -9.95 -10.75
CA VAL A 104 18.09 -9.73 -11.80
C VAL A 104 17.24 -8.54 -11.39
N TYR A 105 17.26 -7.50 -12.21
CA TYR A 105 16.45 -6.31 -12.04
C TYR A 105 15.17 -6.38 -12.85
N SER A 106 14.09 -5.91 -12.26
CA SER A 106 12.88 -5.53 -13.00
C SER A 106 12.96 -4.04 -13.29
N ARG A 107 12.80 -3.66 -14.56
CA ARG A 107 12.86 -2.27 -15.02
C ARG A 107 11.56 -1.87 -15.71
N LEU A 108 11.11 -0.64 -15.53
CA LEU A 108 9.98 -0.11 -16.31
C LEU A 108 10.33 -0.09 -17.80
N ALA A 109 9.44 -0.68 -18.62
CA ALA A 109 9.42 -0.43 -20.06
C ALA A 109 8.77 0.95 -20.34
N ASP A 110 8.96 1.51 -21.53
CA ASP A 110 8.33 2.78 -21.90
C ASP A 110 6.81 2.77 -21.72
N LYS A 111 6.17 1.65 -22.09
CA LYS A 111 4.73 1.43 -21.86
C LYS A 111 4.39 1.46 -20.36
N GLY A 112 5.21 0.82 -19.51
CA GLY A 112 5.03 0.79 -18.07
C GLY A 112 5.17 2.17 -17.45
N LEU A 113 6.17 2.93 -17.89
CA LEU A 113 6.40 4.31 -17.44
C LEU A 113 5.20 5.20 -17.77
N ALA A 114 4.75 5.21 -19.02
CA ALA A 114 3.57 5.97 -19.43
C ALA A 114 2.29 5.54 -18.68
N THR A 115 2.14 4.23 -18.45
CA THR A 115 1.00 3.67 -17.74
C THR A 115 0.99 4.12 -16.26
N VAL A 116 2.11 3.95 -15.55
CA VAL A 116 2.16 4.31 -14.13
C VAL A 116 1.97 5.81 -13.93
N ASP A 117 2.57 6.65 -14.75
CA ASP A 117 2.43 8.11 -14.63
C ASP A 117 0.96 8.54 -14.84
N THR A 118 0.25 7.93 -15.80
CA THR A 118 -1.18 8.19 -16.02
C THR A 118 -2.04 7.72 -14.84
N VAL A 119 -1.88 6.46 -14.44
CA VAL A 119 -2.70 5.85 -13.38
C VAL A 119 -2.44 6.52 -12.03
N PHE A 120 -1.19 6.90 -11.75
CA PHE A 120 -0.84 7.58 -10.51
C PHE A 120 -1.44 8.99 -10.42
N ALA A 121 -1.48 9.73 -11.52
CA ALA A 121 -2.15 11.03 -11.55
C ALA A 121 -3.66 10.92 -11.26
N GLU A 122 -4.35 9.96 -11.88
CA GLU A 122 -5.76 9.69 -11.63
C GLU A 122 -6.01 9.15 -10.20
N HIS A 123 -5.09 8.35 -9.68
CA HIS A 123 -5.12 7.87 -8.30
C HIS A 123 -5.10 9.04 -7.31
N LEU A 124 -4.16 9.98 -7.46
CA LEU A 124 -4.10 11.17 -6.61
C LEU A 124 -5.34 12.04 -6.71
N ASP A 125 -5.93 12.17 -7.89
CA ASP A 125 -7.19 12.91 -8.06
C ASP A 125 -8.37 12.21 -7.34
N ASN A 126 -8.40 10.88 -7.38
CA ASN A 126 -9.39 10.10 -6.66
C ASN A 126 -9.23 10.26 -5.14
N GLU A 127 -8.00 10.23 -4.63
CA GLU A 127 -7.72 10.46 -3.21
C GLU A 127 -8.10 11.88 -2.75
N ARG A 128 -7.80 12.90 -3.57
CA ARG A 128 -8.26 14.27 -3.28
C ARG A 128 -9.77 14.35 -3.13
N ARG A 129 -10.52 13.66 -4.00
CA ARG A 129 -12.00 13.60 -3.91
C ARG A 129 -12.47 12.90 -2.64
N MET A 130 -11.81 11.79 -2.25
CA MET A 130 -12.14 11.07 -1.00
C MET A 130 -11.92 11.95 0.23
N LEU A 131 -10.90 12.80 0.20
CA LEU A 131 -10.58 13.74 1.29
C LEU A 131 -11.33 15.09 1.20
N GLY A 132 -12.30 15.22 0.30
CA GLY A 132 -12.97 16.50 0.03
C GLY A 132 -13.67 17.15 1.21
N LYS A 133 -14.09 16.38 2.23
CA LYS A 133 -14.70 16.88 3.47
C LYS A 133 -13.71 17.11 4.61
N VAL A 134 -12.43 16.84 4.40
CA VAL A 134 -11.36 16.96 5.40
C VAL A 134 -10.49 18.15 5.02
N SER A 135 -10.45 19.17 5.86
CA SER A 135 -9.64 20.37 5.64
C SER A 135 -8.13 20.05 5.66
N PRO A 136 -7.27 20.90 5.07
CA PRO A 136 -5.82 20.67 5.08
C PRO A 136 -5.21 20.52 6.48
N SER A 137 -5.73 21.23 7.48
CA SER A 137 -5.30 21.11 8.88
C SER A 137 -5.68 19.76 9.48
N GLU A 138 -6.93 19.33 9.26
CA GLU A 138 -7.40 18.01 9.71
C GLU A 138 -6.68 16.87 9.05
N ARG A 139 -6.33 16.98 7.75
CA ARG A 139 -5.50 15.98 7.06
C ARG A 139 -4.13 15.81 7.71
N ARG A 140 -3.47 16.92 8.05
CA ARG A 140 -2.17 16.87 8.76
C ARG A 140 -2.30 16.24 10.15
N GLN A 141 -3.37 16.59 10.87
CA GLN A 141 -3.64 16.02 12.18
C GLN A 141 -3.92 14.52 12.09
N LEU A 142 -4.76 14.10 11.15
CA LEU A 142 -5.10 12.70 10.90
C LEU A 142 -3.85 11.90 10.54
N ALA A 143 -3.02 12.39 9.61
CA ALA A 143 -1.77 11.72 9.23
C ALA A 143 -0.83 11.53 10.43
N ARG A 144 -0.72 12.55 11.31
CA ARG A 144 0.08 12.43 12.54
C ARG A 144 -0.48 11.38 13.51
N LEU A 145 -1.81 11.35 13.67
CA LEU A 145 -2.47 10.39 14.57
C LEU A 145 -2.39 8.96 14.04
N LEU A 146 -2.52 8.77 12.73
CA LEU A 146 -2.35 7.45 12.11
C LEU A 146 -0.93 6.92 12.26
N ARG A 147 0.10 7.77 12.10
CA ARG A 147 1.50 7.37 12.36
C ARG A 147 1.69 6.93 13.80
N LYS A 148 1.18 7.71 14.77
CA LYS A 148 1.24 7.35 16.20
C LYS A 148 0.54 6.04 16.49
N LEU A 149 -0.59 5.76 15.81
CA LEU A 149 -1.30 4.50 15.95
C LEU A 149 -0.49 3.34 15.37
N GLU A 150 0.13 3.52 14.21
CA GLU A 150 1.02 2.53 13.59
C GLU A 150 2.19 2.17 14.51
N ASP A 151 2.89 3.18 15.07
CA ASP A 151 3.96 2.98 16.04
C ASP A 151 3.46 2.19 17.27
N SER A 152 2.26 2.49 17.77
CA SER A 152 1.66 1.81 18.92
C SER A 152 1.32 0.34 18.62
N ILE A 153 0.85 0.04 17.41
CA ILE A 153 0.55 -1.34 16.99
C ILE A 153 1.86 -2.14 16.90
N LEU A 154 2.89 -1.59 16.28
CA LEU A 154 4.20 -2.25 16.16
C LEU A 154 4.83 -2.55 17.55
N ALA A 155 4.76 -1.61 18.47
CA ALA A 155 5.26 -1.83 19.84
C ALA A 155 4.50 -2.96 20.58
N SER A 156 3.19 -3.09 20.36
CA SER A 156 2.41 -4.17 20.98
C SER A 156 2.73 -5.56 20.44
N ASP A 157 3.20 -5.65 19.20
CA ASP A 157 3.62 -6.92 18.59
C ASP A 157 4.97 -7.39 19.19
N GLU A 158 5.90 -6.45 19.48
CA GLU A 158 7.19 -6.76 20.13
C GLU A 158 7.02 -7.28 21.56
N GLU A 159 6.13 -6.67 22.36
CA GLU A 159 5.81 -7.12 23.72
C GLU A 159 5.17 -8.52 23.74
N SER A 160 4.38 -8.86 22.71
CA SER A 160 3.72 -10.16 22.60
C SER A 160 4.71 -11.29 22.27
N THR A 161 5.78 -11.01 21.54
CA THR A 161 6.83 -11.98 21.17
C THR A 161 7.76 -12.28 22.33
N ASP A 162 8.07 -11.30 23.18
CA ASP A 162 8.93 -11.48 24.37
C ASP A 162 8.24 -12.27 25.49
N SER A 163 6.90 -12.25 25.54
CA SER A 163 6.14 -12.97 26.58
C SER A 163 5.99 -14.47 26.30
N THR A 164 6.44 -14.97 25.13
CA THR A 164 6.27 -16.39 24.71
C THR A 164 7.62 -17.15 24.68
N SER A 165 8.71 -16.53 25.12
CA SER A 165 10.04 -17.13 25.23
C SER A 165 10.38 -17.42 26.69
#